data_d455aae1ecbc2426d205e6ea668e0381
#
_entry.id   d455aae1ecbc2426d205e6ea668e0381
#
_cell.length_a   1.000
_cell.length_b   1.000
_cell.length_c   1.000
_cell.angle_alpha   90.00
_cell.angle_beta   90.00
_cell.angle_gamma   90.00
#
_symmetry.space_group_name_H-M   'P 1'
#
loop_
_entity.id
_entity.type
_entity.pdbx_description
1 polymer ?
#
loop_
_entity_poly.entity_id
_entity_poly.type
_entity_poly.pdbx_seq_one_letter_code
_entity_poly.pdbx_strand_id
1 'polypeptide(L)'
;MSFITRRAPSVRLASLLALAIAQLSCSRTAPPPADTHAGVPLRVGISFAASQSSKPLDGRVMLFLSTDSTHEPREQISDAVTSQQVFGVDVDGLAPGVEAVVSDTVLGYPERSTADIKAGDYWVQGLFHVYETFHRGDGKTVKLPAGDRGEGQQYAEAPGNLFSKPVRMHIDPSSTAPLHLVLDQTIPPIPGVPDTKYVKHFKVLSERLTKFWGRPVYLGAILVLPEGFDTHPDAHYPLAIYHGHFQPDVSDFRETPPDPKLKPVMMDSIIAQCPNGHEGDLCTKFGYERLEQEKGYEFYKEWTGPGFPRVLLLIIQHPTPYYDDSYAVNSENNGPYGDAITYELIPYVESHYRGLGARARGVYGGSTGGWEALGVQVKYPEDYNGAVANCPDPIDFRAFTTVNIYRDGNAFVSEGPWRTTPRPAERDYFGRTRVTMEQSNQKELVLGTHSRSGGQWDIWEAVFSPVGADGYPKRIFDKRTGVIDPTVAAYWRDNYDLVHIMQRDWATLGPKLRGKIALNVGRSDNFFLNDAVYLAEDFLKGAKNPPADATVDYGARDEHCWSGDHANPNAVSRLTYHPRFIKQLAAHWLKTAKGDTTSWRY
;
A
#
# COMPACT_ATOMS: atom_id res chain seq x y z
N MET A 1 -6.77 -51.77 50.94
CA MET A 1 -7.53 -53.06 51.07
C MET A 1 -7.58 -53.62 49.66
N SER A 2 -6.65 -54.50 49.36
CA SER A 2 -6.63 -55.97 49.35
C SER A 2 -7.46 -56.54 48.22
N PHE A 3 -6.71 -56.95 47.21
CA PHE A 3 -6.55 -58.31 46.65
C PHE A 3 -7.83 -59.00 46.17
N ILE A 4 -7.87 -59.51 44.92
CA ILE A 4 -7.54 -60.93 44.65
C ILE A 4 -7.43 -61.16 43.14
N THR A 5 -6.34 -61.80 42.77
CA THR A 5 -6.02 -62.48 41.50
C THR A 5 -6.84 -63.75 41.30
N ARG A 6 -7.18 -64.15 40.06
CA ARG A 6 -7.19 -65.59 39.64
C ARG A 6 -6.86 -65.77 38.16
N ARG A 7 -5.99 -66.72 37.91
CA ARG A 7 -5.46 -67.26 36.64
C ARG A 7 -6.39 -68.29 35.99
N ALA A 8 -6.44 -68.27 34.66
CA ALA A 8 -6.33 -69.28 33.62
C ALA A 8 -7.30 -70.48 33.66
N PRO A 9 -7.59 -71.24 32.54
CA PRO A 9 -6.57 -71.70 31.59
C PRO A 9 -7.02 -71.72 30.07
N SER A 10 -6.01 -71.96 29.27
CA SER A 10 -5.91 -72.17 27.83
C SER A 10 -6.85 -73.24 27.23
N VAL A 11 -7.43 -72.95 26.07
CA VAL A 11 -7.76 -74.02 25.07
C VAL A 11 -7.31 -73.49 23.69
N ARG A 12 -6.44 -74.27 23.05
CA ARG A 12 -6.00 -74.09 21.67
C ARG A 12 -7.11 -74.62 20.75
N LEU A 13 -7.53 -73.83 19.77
CA LEU A 13 -8.13 -74.37 18.56
C LEU A 13 -7.51 -73.62 17.35
N ALA A 14 -6.83 -74.39 16.54
CA ALA A 14 -6.28 -73.97 15.28
C ALA A 14 -7.40 -73.88 14.24
N SER A 15 -7.59 -72.74 13.61
CA SER A 15 -8.38 -72.63 12.39
C SER A 15 -7.60 -71.80 11.36
N LEU A 16 -7.14 -72.50 10.34
CA LEU A 16 -6.60 -71.99 9.13
C LEU A 16 -7.63 -71.07 8.43
N LEU A 17 -7.39 -69.81 8.35
CA LEU A 17 -8.13 -68.91 7.46
C LEU A 17 -7.14 -68.32 6.43
N ALA A 18 -7.32 -68.79 5.19
CA ALA A 18 -6.56 -68.25 4.05
C ALA A 18 -6.93 -66.79 3.81
N LEU A 19 -5.97 -65.88 4.01
CA LEU A 19 -6.14 -64.47 3.69
C LEU A 19 -5.82 -64.26 2.20
N ALA A 20 -6.85 -64.10 1.38
CA ALA A 20 -6.72 -63.62 0.02
C ALA A 20 -6.34 -62.12 0.07
N ILE A 21 -5.07 -61.79 -0.21
CA ILE A 21 -4.61 -60.44 -0.39
C ILE A 21 -5.10 -59.96 -1.76
N ALA A 22 -6.21 -59.21 -1.76
CA ALA A 22 -6.59 -58.42 -2.93
C ALA A 22 -5.61 -57.23 -3.05
N GLN A 23 -4.68 -57.34 -3.99
CA GLN A 23 -3.88 -56.21 -4.40
C GLN A 23 -4.81 -55.19 -5.09
N LEU A 24 -5.25 -54.17 -4.38
CA LEU A 24 -5.76 -52.94 -5.01
C LEU A 24 -4.59 -52.22 -5.68
N SER A 25 -4.41 -52.49 -6.96
CA SER A 25 -3.61 -51.66 -7.84
C SER A 25 -4.31 -50.31 -7.92
N CYS A 26 -3.81 -49.32 -7.19
CA CYS A 26 -4.09 -47.91 -7.51
C CYS A 26 -3.49 -47.63 -8.91
N SER A 27 -4.33 -47.79 -9.94
CA SER A 27 -4.01 -47.26 -11.25
C SER A 27 -3.88 -45.73 -11.08
N ARG A 28 -2.64 -45.23 -11.18
CA ARG A 28 -2.40 -43.84 -11.44
C ARG A 28 -3.13 -43.53 -12.75
N THR A 29 -4.27 -42.88 -12.69
CA THR A 29 -4.81 -42.19 -13.85
C THR A 29 -3.75 -41.19 -14.27
N ALA A 30 -3.22 -41.37 -15.46
CA ALA A 30 -2.38 -40.36 -16.11
C ALA A 30 -3.16 -39.02 -16.10
N PRO A 31 -2.49 -37.89 -15.89
CA PRO A 31 -3.15 -36.62 -16.08
C PRO A 31 -3.80 -36.59 -17.46
N PRO A 32 -4.97 -35.96 -17.60
CA PRO A 32 -5.60 -35.83 -18.91
C PRO A 32 -4.59 -35.25 -19.87
N PRO A 33 -4.56 -35.69 -21.13
CA PRO A 33 -3.66 -35.13 -22.12
C PRO A 33 -3.89 -33.63 -22.15
N ALA A 34 -2.80 -32.84 -22.08
CA ALA A 34 -2.87 -31.42 -22.31
C ALA A 34 -3.58 -31.23 -23.66
N ASP A 35 -4.71 -30.52 -23.65
CA ASP A 35 -5.37 -30.10 -24.89
C ASP A 35 -4.38 -29.22 -25.65
N THR A 36 -3.70 -29.83 -26.61
CA THR A 36 -2.89 -29.10 -27.59
C THR A 36 -3.86 -28.42 -28.56
N HIS A 37 -4.33 -27.25 -28.18
CA HIS A 37 -4.93 -26.34 -29.15
C HIS A 37 -3.81 -25.87 -30.10
N ALA A 38 -3.69 -26.54 -31.24
CA ALA A 38 -2.78 -26.20 -32.33
C ALA A 38 -3.36 -25.02 -33.17
N GLY A 39 -3.85 -23.98 -32.51
CA GLY A 39 -4.20 -22.70 -33.13
C GLY A 39 -3.05 -21.70 -32.97
N VAL A 40 -2.85 -20.81 -33.92
CA VAL A 40 -1.97 -19.65 -33.70
C VAL A 40 -2.65 -18.81 -32.61
N PRO A 41 -1.96 -18.55 -31.47
CA PRO A 41 -2.62 -17.90 -30.33
C PRO A 41 -3.04 -16.48 -30.67
N LEU A 42 -4.09 -15.97 -29.99
CA LEU A 42 -4.56 -14.60 -30.08
C LEU A 42 -3.38 -13.61 -29.98
N ARG A 43 -3.30 -12.71 -30.95
CA ARG A 43 -2.29 -11.65 -30.99
C ARG A 43 -2.98 -10.28 -31.06
N VAL A 44 -2.61 -9.39 -30.17
CA VAL A 44 -3.08 -8.01 -30.16
C VAL A 44 -1.90 -7.08 -30.34
N GLY A 45 -1.83 -6.38 -31.47
CA GLY A 45 -0.87 -5.32 -31.74
C GLY A 45 -1.35 -3.99 -31.18
N ILE A 46 -0.52 -3.32 -30.38
CA ILE A 46 -0.84 -2.03 -29.78
C ILE A 46 0.22 -1.03 -30.21
N SER A 47 -0.18 0.02 -30.89
CA SER A 47 0.70 1.11 -31.34
C SER A 47 0.17 2.46 -30.87
N PHE A 48 0.98 3.50 -30.95
CA PHE A 48 0.53 4.87 -30.71
C PHE A 48 0.67 5.74 -31.96
N ALA A 49 -0.20 6.75 -32.07
CA ALA A 49 -0.21 7.65 -33.20
C ALA A 49 0.95 8.65 -33.14
N ALA A 50 1.54 9.00 -34.29
CA ALA A 50 2.59 10.00 -34.37
C ALA A 50 2.17 11.41 -33.88
N SER A 51 0.87 11.67 -33.82
CA SER A 51 0.29 12.88 -33.22
C SER A 51 0.45 12.92 -31.69
N GLN A 52 0.59 11.77 -31.02
CA GLN A 52 0.81 11.68 -29.57
C GLN A 52 2.28 11.86 -29.19
N SER A 53 3.17 11.26 -29.98
CA SER A 53 4.63 11.46 -29.86
C SER A 53 5.29 11.23 -31.22
N SER A 54 6.14 12.17 -31.63
CA SER A 54 6.99 11.99 -32.83
C SER A 54 8.29 11.23 -32.52
N LYS A 55 8.57 10.96 -31.23
CA LYS A 55 9.76 10.25 -30.74
C LYS A 55 9.40 8.86 -30.28
N PRO A 56 10.33 7.90 -30.37
CA PRO A 56 10.19 6.62 -29.70
C PRO A 56 9.98 6.82 -28.18
N LEU A 57 9.20 5.94 -27.57
CA LEU A 57 8.86 5.97 -26.14
C LEU A 57 9.31 4.68 -25.46
N ASP A 58 9.72 4.81 -24.20
CA ASP A 58 10.01 3.72 -23.29
C ASP A 58 8.84 3.53 -22.33
N GLY A 59 8.59 2.30 -21.89
CA GLY A 59 7.56 2.07 -20.86
C GLY A 59 6.95 0.69 -20.92
N ARG A 60 5.72 0.59 -20.46
CA ARG A 60 4.95 -0.64 -20.44
C ARG A 60 3.65 -0.48 -21.21
N VAL A 61 3.47 -1.31 -22.22
CA VAL A 61 2.23 -1.39 -22.99
C VAL A 61 1.32 -2.44 -22.35
N MET A 62 0.10 -2.06 -22.07
CA MET A 62 -0.90 -2.89 -21.39
C MET A 62 -2.15 -3.07 -22.24
N LEU A 63 -2.70 -4.28 -22.21
CA LEU A 63 -3.97 -4.67 -22.83
C LEU A 63 -4.96 -5.02 -21.73
N PHE A 64 -6.14 -4.41 -21.77
CA PHE A 64 -7.24 -4.67 -20.83
C PHE A 64 -8.42 -5.28 -21.56
N LEU A 65 -9.04 -6.31 -20.96
CA LEU A 65 -10.27 -6.95 -21.45
C LEU A 65 -11.29 -6.94 -20.32
N SER A 66 -12.45 -6.32 -20.55
CA SER A 66 -13.51 -6.26 -19.55
C SER A 66 -14.85 -6.73 -20.11
N THR A 67 -15.61 -7.45 -19.30
CA THR A 67 -17.01 -7.79 -19.57
C THR A 67 -17.98 -6.74 -19.02
N ASP A 68 -17.49 -5.77 -18.24
CA ASP A 68 -18.26 -4.67 -17.66
C ASP A 68 -18.02 -3.36 -18.43
N SER A 69 -19.08 -2.66 -18.76
CA SER A 69 -19.05 -1.37 -19.48
C SER A 69 -19.33 -0.17 -18.58
N THR A 70 -19.42 -0.35 -17.26
CA THR A 70 -19.75 0.74 -16.33
C THR A 70 -18.58 1.69 -16.12
N HIS A 71 -17.35 1.21 -16.29
CA HIS A 71 -16.10 1.96 -16.21
C HIS A 71 -15.18 1.60 -17.37
N GLU A 72 -14.14 2.40 -17.60
CA GLU A 72 -13.11 2.04 -18.57
C GLU A 72 -12.34 0.79 -18.13
N PRO A 73 -12.02 -0.16 -19.03
CA PRO A 73 -11.32 -1.40 -18.68
C PRO A 73 -10.03 -1.19 -17.87
N ARG A 74 -9.27 -0.12 -18.16
CA ARG A 74 -8.04 0.23 -17.44
C ARG A 74 -8.27 0.57 -15.95
N GLU A 75 -9.49 0.93 -15.57
CA GLU A 75 -9.88 1.30 -14.20
C GLU A 75 -10.46 0.12 -13.41
N GLN A 76 -10.57 -1.06 -14.04
CA GLN A 76 -11.27 -2.22 -13.46
C GLN A 76 -10.35 -3.34 -12.98
N ILE A 77 -9.04 -3.08 -12.82
CA ILE A 77 -8.09 -4.07 -12.34
C ILE A 77 -7.98 -3.95 -10.82
N SER A 78 -8.27 -5.05 -10.14
CA SER A 78 -8.23 -5.17 -8.68
C SER A 78 -7.36 -6.35 -8.22
N ASP A 79 -7.13 -6.48 -6.91
CA ASP A 79 -6.41 -7.62 -6.34
C ASP A 79 -7.21 -8.94 -6.41
N ALA A 80 -8.54 -8.85 -6.46
CA ALA A 80 -9.41 -10.02 -6.48
C ALA A 80 -9.23 -10.84 -7.77
N VAL A 81 -9.33 -12.16 -7.65
CA VAL A 81 -9.33 -13.08 -8.81
C VAL A 81 -10.54 -12.90 -9.73
N THR A 82 -11.53 -12.14 -9.31
CA THR A 82 -12.68 -11.69 -10.12
C THR A 82 -12.40 -10.38 -10.86
N SER A 83 -11.17 -9.85 -10.77
CA SER A 83 -10.71 -8.71 -11.53
C SER A 83 -10.95 -8.89 -13.03
N GLN A 84 -11.10 -7.79 -13.75
CA GLN A 84 -11.03 -7.83 -15.21
C GLN A 84 -9.60 -8.17 -15.65
N GLN A 85 -9.45 -8.57 -16.91
CA GLN A 85 -8.19 -9.11 -17.41
C GLN A 85 -7.22 -8.01 -17.86
N VAL A 86 -5.94 -8.17 -17.50
CA VAL A 86 -4.83 -7.34 -17.96
C VAL A 86 -3.64 -8.18 -18.42
N PHE A 87 -2.94 -7.71 -19.45
CA PHE A 87 -1.64 -8.20 -19.92
C PHE A 87 -0.69 -7.02 -20.03
N GLY A 88 0.62 -7.23 -19.81
CA GLY A 88 1.60 -6.16 -19.93
C GLY A 88 2.93 -6.60 -20.51
N VAL A 89 3.51 -5.77 -21.39
CA VAL A 89 4.81 -5.99 -22.02
C VAL A 89 5.65 -4.72 -21.95
N ASP A 90 6.91 -4.85 -21.52
CA ASP A 90 7.86 -3.74 -21.51
C ASP A 90 8.37 -3.46 -22.93
N VAL A 91 8.56 -2.21 -23.26
CA VAL A 91 9.11 -1.75 -24.53
C VAL A 91 10.20 -0.70 -24.29
N ASP A 92 11.25 -0.80 -25.10
CA ASP A 92 12.35 0.15 -25.15
C ASP A 92 12.40 0.79 -26.54
N GLY A 93 12.19 2.11 -26.61
CA GLY A 93 12.24 2.87 -27.84
C GLY A 93 11.17 2.46 -28.87
N LEU A 94 9.94 2.17 -28.44
CA LEU A 94 8.84 1.88 -29.35
C LEU A 94 8.56 3.11 -30.23
N ALA A 95 8.76 2.98 -31.54
CA ALA A 95 8.52 4.08 -32.48
C ALA A 95 7.00 4.27 -32.77
N PRO A 96 6.54 5.49 -33.10
CA PRO A 96 5.16 5.72 -33.48
C PRO A 96 4.76 4.84 -34.69
N GLY A 97 3.60 4.23 -34.61
CA GLY A 97 3.06 3.30 -35.61
C GLY A 97 3.64 1.90 -35.57
N VAL A 98 4.68 1.63 -34.76
CA VAL A 98 5.19 0.27 -34.51
C VAL A 98 4.36 -0.36 -33.40
N GLU A 99 4.06 -1.66 -33.55
CA GLU A 99 3.23 -2.39 -32.59
C GLU A 99 4.07 -3.11 -31.51
N ALA A 100 3.67 -2.91 -30.25
CA ALA A 100 3.96 -3.86 -29.19
C ALA A 100 2.91 -4.98 -29.27
N VAL A 101 3.36 -6.24 -29.25
CA VAL A 101 2.49 -7.39 -29.45
C VAL A 101 2.23 -8.13 -28.14
N VAL A 102 0.96 -8.21 -27.75
CA VAL A 102 0.48 -9.09 -26.69
C VAL A 102 0.07 -10.42 -27.31
N SER A 103 0.67 -11.52 -26.84
CA SER A 103 0.43 -12.89 -27.29
C SER A 103 0.35 -13.84 -26.10
N ASP A 104 0.21 -15.13 -26.35
CA ASP A 104 0.18 -16.20 -25.35
C ASP A 104 1.43 -16.30 -24.47
N THR A 105 2.56 -15.73 -24.91
CA THR A 105 3.80 -15.66 -24.13
C THR A 105 3.87 -14.48 -23.16
N VAL A 106 2.94 -13.52 -23.26
CA VAL A 106 2.86 -12.36 -22.38
C VAL A 106 2.06 -12.72 -21.14
N LEU A 107 2.66 -12.48 -19.96
CA LEU A 107 2.01 -12.76 -18.69
C LEU A 107 0.80 -11.83 -18.48
N GLY A 108 -0.31 -12.44 -18.05
CA GLY A 108 -1.55 -11.77 -17.72
C GLY A 108 -2.01 -11.99 -16.27
N TYR A 109 -3.07 -11.29 -15.90
CA TYR A 109 -3.78 -11.43 -14.63
C TYR A 109 -5.28 -11.08 -14.83
N PRO A 110 -6.23 -11.82 -14.26
CA PRO A 110 -6.06 -13.07 -13.49
C PRO A 110 -5.65 -14.27 -14.34
N GLU A 111 -6.11 -14.38 -15.59
CA GLU A 111 -5.64 -15.44 -16.50
C GLU A 111 -4.20 -15.16 -16.93
N ARG A 112 -3.37 -16.22 -16.95
CA ARG A 112 -1.92 -16.07 -17.16
C ARG A 112 -1.51 -15.88 -18.61
N SER A 113 -2.32 -16.36 -19.53
CA SER A 113 -2.05 -16.34 -20.98
C SER A 113 -3.27 -15.89 -21.77
N THR A 114 -3.06 -15.28 -22.93
CA THR A 114 -4.15 -15.01 -23.87
C THR A 114 -4.83 -16.28 -24.37
N ALA A 115 -4.15 -17.43 -24.31
CA ALA A 115 -4.73 -18.74 -24.64
C ALA A 115 -5.79 -19.20 -23.64
N ASP A 116 -5.75 -18.70 -22.39
CA ASP A 116 -6.68 -19.08 -21.31
C ASP A 116 -7.94 -18.19 -21.28
N ILE A 117 -8.00 -17.16 -22.11
CA ILE A 117 -9.15 -16.25 -22.21
C ILE A 117 -10.36 -17.00 -22.76
N LYS A 118 -11.51 -16.85 -22.14
CA LYS A 118 -12.76 -17.42 -22.67
C LYS A 118 -13.19 -16.66 -23.92
N ALA A 119 -13.63 -17.40 -24.96
CA ALA A 119 -14.24 -16.79 -26.13
C ALA A 119 -15.49 -16.01 -25.74
N GLY A 120 -15.63 -14.76 -26.23
CA GLY A 120 -16.75 -13.92 -25.89
C GLY A 120 -16.56 -12.45 -26.31
N ASP A 121 -17.54 -11.64 -25.98
CA ASP A 121 -17.51 -10.20 -26.25
C ASP A 121 -16.92 -9.44 -25.07
N TYR A 122 -15.90 -8.64 -25.34
CA TYR A 122 -15.20 -7.83 -24.35
C TYR A 122 -15.14 -6.36 -24.77
N TRP A 123 -15.07 -5.49 -23.79
CA TRP A 123 -14.54 -4.14 -23.96
C TRP A 123 -13.02 -4.22 -23.87
N VAL A 124 -12.36 -3.85 -24.96
CA VAL A 124 -10.91 -3.96 -25.14
C VAL A 124 -10.31 -2.57 -25.13
N GLN A 125 -9.25 -2.37 -24.35
CA GLN A 125 -8.55 -1.09 -24.23
C GLN A 125 -7.05 -1.32 -24.16
N GLY A 126 -6.28 -0.46 -24.83
CA GLY A 126 -4.83 -0.39 -24.69
C GLY A 126 -4.40 0.83 -23.88
N LEU A 127 -3.29 0.70 -23.18
CA LEU A 127 -2.63 1.79 -22.47
C LEU A 127 -1.12 1.65 -22.59
N PHE A 128 -0.42 2.77 -22.67
CA PHE A 128 1.03 2.85 -22.59
C PHE A 128 1.42 3.68 -21.36
N HIS A 129 1.91 2.99 -20.32
CA HIS A 129 2.51 3.60 -19.15
C HIS A 129 3.92 4.08 -19.53
N VAL A 130 4.06 5.37 -19.77
CA VAL A 130 5.29 5.97 -20.31
C VAL A 130 6.31 6.13 -19.20
N TYR A 131 7.54 5.65 -19.46
CA TYR A 131 8.68 5.79 -18.56
C TYR A 131 9.62 6.89 -19.05
N GLU A 132 10.26 7.55 -18.08
CA GLU A 132 11.34 8.49 -18.30
C GLU A 132 12.68 7.88 -17.88
N THR A 133 13.76 8.33 -18.51
CA THR A 133 15.11 7.92 -18.11
C THR A 133 15.62 8.81 -16.99
N PHE A 134 16.02 8.20 -15.89
CA PHE A 134 16.63 8.85 -14.74
C PHE A 134 18.11 8.53 -14.69
N HIS A 135 18.94 9.58 -14.66
CA HIS A 135 20.39 9.49 -14.45
C HIS A 135 20.68 9.85 -12.99
N ARG A 136 20.73 8.86 -12.13
CA ARG A 136 20.88 9.02 -10.69
C ARG A 136 22.28 9.52 -10.31
N GLY A 137 22.35 10.26 -9.20
CA GLY A 137 23.60 10.77 -8.65
C GLY A 137 24.61 9.70 -8.19
N ASP A 138 24.16 8.46 -8.00
CA ASP A 138 24.99 7.27 -7.73
C ASP A 138 25.58 6.62 -9.01
N GLY A 139 25.34 7.21 -10.17
CA GLY A 139 25.80 6.73 -11.48
C GLY A 139 24.92 5.68 -12.13
N LYS A 140 23.80 5.30 -11.52
CA LYS A 140 22.83 4.37 -12.11
C LYS A 140 21.92 5.08 -13.10
N THR A 141 21.52 4.36 -14.14
CA THR A 141 20.50 4.84 -15.10
C THR A 141 19.34 3.85 -15.10
N VAL A 142 18.14 4.35 -14.86
CA VAL A 142 16.91 3.55 -14.76
C VAL A 142 15.79 4.20 -15.56
N LYS A 143 14.83 3.40 -16.02
CA LYS A 143 13.61 3.85 -16.71
C LYS A 143 12.41 3.62 -15.81
N LEU A 144 11.75 4.70 -15.40
CA LEU A 144 10.71 4.69 -14.39
C LEU A 144 9.56 5.62 -14.81
N PRO A 145 8.34 5.42 -14.28
CA PRO A 145 7.29 6.44 -14.34
C PRO A 145 7.77 7.77 -13.78
N ALA A 146 7.21 8.87 -14.24
CA ALA A 146 7.56 10.18 -13.71
C ALA A 146 6.90 10.40 -12.34
N GLY A 147 7.69 10.40 -11.26
CA GLY A 147 7.20 10.49 -9.89
C GLY A 147 6.73 11.87 -9.44
N ASP A 148 7.08 12.94 -10.16
CA ASP A 148 6.74 14.32 -9.83
C ASP A 148 5.40 14.82 -10.42
N ARG A 149 4.67 13.94 -11.07
CA ARG A 149 3.35 14.23 -11.65
C ARG A 149 2.19 13.81 -10.75
N GLY A 150 2.41 13.75 -9.43
CA GLY A 150 1.44 13.22 -8.50
C GLY A 150 1.33 11.70 -8.63
N GLU A 151 0.20 11.17 -9.03
CA GLU A 151 -0.04 9.71 -9.17
C GLU A 151 0.63 9.09 -10.40
N GLY A 152 1.86 9.51 -10.71
CA GLY A 152 2.63 9.07 -11.87
C GLY A 152 2.85 7.57 -11.96
N GLN A 153 2.76 6.84 -10.85
CA GLN A 153 2.87 5.38 -10.77
C GLN A 153 1.53 4.69 -11.04
N GLN A 154 0.42 5.39 -10.86
CA GLN A 154 -0.94 4.88 -11.12
C GLN A 154 -1.19 4.90 -12.62
N TYR A 155 -0.86 3.81 -13.30
CA TYR A 155 -0.89 3.72 -14.76
C TYR A 155 -2.20 4.21 -15.39
N ALA A 156 -3.34 3.97 -14.71
CA ALA A 156 -4.66 4.32 -15.22
C ALA A 156 -4.94 5.84 -15.23
N GLU A 157 -4.27 6.61 -14.36
CA GLU A 157 -4.56 8.03 -14.12
C GLU A 157 -3.34 8.94 -14.36
N ALA A 158 -2.14 8.37 -14.47
CA ALA A 158 -0.91 9.15 -14.57
C ALA A 158 -0.87 10.07 -15.79
N PRO A 159 -0.69 11.38 -15.60
CA PRO A 159 -0.64 12.33 -16.70
C PRO A 159 0.45 12.01 -17.71
N GLY A 160 0.10 12.11 -19.00
CA GLY A 160 1.01 11.83 -20.10
C GLY A 160 1.08 10.38 -20.54
N ASN A 161 0.42 9.45 -19.85
CA ASN A 161 0.22 8.11 -20.38
C ASN A 161 -0.73 8.13 -21.58
N LEU A 162 -0.47 7.24 -22.55
CA LEU A 162 -1.27 7.14 -23.75
C LEU A 162 -2.29 6.00 -23.61
N PHE A 163 -3.48 6.17 -24.13
CA PHE A 163 -4.51 5.14 -24.10
C PHE A 163 -5.41 5.17 -25.34
N SER A 164 -6.14 4.08 -25.58
CA SER A 164 -7.19 4.01 -26.58
C SER A 164 -8.56 4.17 -25.94
N LYS A 165 -9.55 4.59 -26.71
CA LYS A 165 -10.95 4.43 -26.28
C LYS A 165 -11.28 2.95 -26.14
N PRO A 166 -12.15 2.55 -25.20
CA PRO A 166 -12.66 1.19 -25.14
C PRO A 166 -13.44 0.82 -26.42
N VAL A 167 -13.15 -0.35 -26.97
CA VAL A 167 -13.82 -0.86 -28.16
C VAL A 167 -14.41 -2.23 -27.85
N ARG A 168 -15.69 -2.45 -28.18
CA ARG A 168 -16.31 -3.77 -28.05
C ARG A 168 -15.81 -4.68 -29.16
N MET A 169 -15.20 -5.80 -28.80
CA MET A 169 -14.66 -6.80 -29.73
C MET A 169 -15.06 -8.19 -29.30
N HIS A 170 -15.29 -9.08 -30.29
CA HIS A 170 -15.38 -10.50 -30.02
C HIS A 170 -13.96 -11.08 -29.94
N ILE A 171 -13.60 -11.66 -28.79
CA ILE A 171 -12.31 -12.32 -28.55
C ILE A 171 -12.52 -13.82 -28.70
N ASP A 172 -11.76 -14.42 -29.60
CA ASP A 172 -11.66 -15.86 -29.76
C ASP A 172 -10.17 -16.24 -29.66
N PRO A 173 -9.73 -16.92 -28.58
CA PRO A 173 -8.33 -17.31 -28.39
C PRO A 173 -7.81 -18.24 -29.49
N SER A 174 -8.71 -18.93 -30.21
CA SER A 174 -8.34 -19.78 -31.35
C SER A 174 -8.22 -19.03 -32.67
N SER A 175 -8.60 -17.75 -32.71
CA SER A 175 -8.53 -16.91 -33.91
C SER A 175 -7.08 -16.60 -34.29
N THR A 176 -6.77 -16.77 -35.56
CA THR A 176 -5.46 -16.41 -36.14
C THR A 176 -5.40 -14.97 -36.66
N ALA A 177 -6.53 -14.29 -36.69
CA ALA A 177 -6.60 -12.90 -37.13
C ALA A 177 -6.06 -11.96 -36.04
N PRO A 178 -5.00 -11.17 -36.33
CA PRO A 178 -4.50 -10.24 -35.33
C PRO A 178 -5.51 -9.12 -35.08
N LEU A 179 -5.60 -8.68 -33.83
CA LEU A 179 -6.33 -7.47 -33.44
C LEU A 179 -5.35 -6.31 -33.34
N HIS A 180 -5.84 -5.10 -33.66
CA HIS A 180 -5.02 -3.89 -33.65
C HIS A 180 -5.68 -2.80 -32.82
N LEU A 181 -4.92 -2.17 -31.92
CA LEU A 181 -5.33 -1.01 -31.15
C LEU A 181 -4.37 0.15 -31.39
N VAL A 182 -4.92 1.35 -31.51
CA VAL A 182 -4.12 2.58 -31.62
C VAL A 182 -4.40 3.46 -30.42
N LEU A 183 -3.36 3.85 -29.71
CA LEU A 183 -3.42 4.77 -28.60
C LEU A 183 -3.43 6.19 -29.16
N ASP A 184 -4.58 6.83 -29.13
CA ASP A 184 -4.83 8.15 -29.71
C ASP A 184 -5.27 9.20 -28.68
N GLN A 185 -5.31 8.81 -27.40
CA GLN A 185 -5.63 9.68 -26.28
C GLN A 185 -4.41 9.82 -25.35
N THR A 186 -4.35 10.94 -24.62
CA THR A 186 -3.35 11.18 -23.57
C THR A 186 -4.07 11.54 -22.27
N ILE A 187 -3.64 10.96 -21.14
CA ILE A 187 -4.16 11.33 -19.83
C ILE A 187 -3.77 12.78 -19.52
N PRO A 188 -4.75 13.65 -19.21
CA PRO A 188 -4.49 15.08 -18.99
C PRO A 188 -3.74 15.33 -17.68
N PRO A 189 -3.10 16.51 -17.52
CA PRO A 189 -2.54 16.93 -16.24
C PRO A 189 -3.58 16.97 -15.13
N ILE A 190 -3.18 16.63 -13.91
CA ILE A 190 -4.02 16.77 -12.71
C ILE A 190 -4.26 18.26 -12.44
N PRO A 191 -5.51 18.71 -12.33
CA PRO A 191 -5.81 20.10 -12.02
C PRO A 191 -5.25 20.49 -10.66
N GLY A 192 -4.66 21.69 -10.57
CA GLY A 192 -4.26 22.24 -9.28
C GLY A 192 -5.48 22.59 -8.41
N VAL A 193 -5.37 22.37 -7.12
CA VAL A 193 -6.38 22.77 -6.13
C VAL A 193 -6.07 24.18 -5.63
N PRO A 194 -7.03 25.13 -5.62
CA PRO A 194 -6.80 26.48 -5.13
C PRO A 194 -6.69 26.53 -3.62
N ASP A 195 -5.85 27.44 -3.13
CA ASP A 195 -5.78 27.76 -1.71
C ASP A 195 -7.11 28.31 -1.17
N THR A 196 -7.43 27.98 0.07
CA THR A 196 -8.51 28.60 0.82
C THR A 196 -7.97 29.47 1.97
N LYS A 197 -8.86 29.95 2.85
CA LYS A 197 -8.43 30.62 4.08
C LYS A 197 -7.54 29.70 4.91
N TYR A 198 -7.93 28.43 5.04
CA TYR A 198 -7.27 27.48 5.94
C TYR A 198 -6.27 26.60 5.21
N VAL A 199 -6.56 26.14 4.02
CA VAL A 199 -5.76 25.14 3.28
C VAL A 199 -4.79 25.86 2.33
N LYS A 200 -3.51 25.52 2.44
CA LYS A 200 -2.43 26.03 1.60
C LYS A 200 -1.70 24.89 0.89
N HIS A 201 -1.46 25.04 -0.40
CA HIS A 201 -0.73 24.09 -1.23
C HIS A 201 0.58 24.70 -1.71
N PHE A 202 1.69 24.01 -1.50
CA PHE A 202 2.99 24.47 -1.99
C PHE A 202 3.94 23.29 -2.23
N LYS A 203 5.01 23.57 -2.96
CA LYS A 203 6.11 22.64 -3.22
C LYS A 203 7.43 23.26 -2.79
N VAL A 204 8.28 22.46 -2.18
CA VAL A 204 9.62 22.85 -1.74
C VAL A 204 10.63 22.05 -2.56
N LEU A 205 11.56 22.72 -3.23
CA LEU A 205 12.66 22.06 -3.93
C LEU A 205 13.55 21.37 -2.90
N SER A 206 13.73 20.05 -3.05
CA SER A 206 14.66 19.30 -2.24
C SER A 206 16.03 19.24 -2.94
N GLU A 207 17.05 19.80 -2.31
CA GLU A 207 18.43 19.70 -2.82
C GLU A 207 18.96 18.27 -2.74
N ARG A 208 18.61 17.53 -1.67
CA ARG A 208 19.02 16.14 -1.43
C ARG A 208 18.46 15.21 -2.49
N LEU A 209 17.16 15.29 -2.76
CA LEU A 209 16.50 14.47 -3.76
C LEU A 209 16.90 14.86 -5.19
N THR A 210 17.07 16.17 -5.45
CA THR A 210 17.57 16.66 -6.73
C THR A 210 18.95 16.09 -7.04
N LYS A 211 19.86 16.05 -6.05
CA LYS A 211 21.17 15.43 -6.18
C LYS A 211 21.09 13.92 -6.45
N PHE A 212 20.18 13.24 -5.77
CA PHE A 212 20.01 11.80 -5.93
C PHE A 212 19.44 11.44 -7.32
N TRP A 213 18.36 12.11 -7.72
CA TRP A 213 17.66 11.80 -8.97
C TRP A 213 18.31 12.45 -10.22
N GLY A 214 19.30 13.34 -10.05
CA GLY A 214 19.96 14.06 -11.14
C GLY A 214 19.07 15.06 -11.89
N ARG A 215 17.93 15.44 -11.29
CA ARG A 215 16.93 16.39 -11.82
C ARG A 215 16.22 17.09 -10.68
N PRO A 216 15.61 18.28 -10.89
CA PRO A 216 14.84 18.95 -9.85
C PRO A 216 13.72 18.04 -9.30
N VAL A 217 13.69 17.85 -7.98
CA VAL A 217 12.64 17.10 -7.27
C VAL A 217 12.07 17.98 -6.18
N TYR A 218 10.75 18.02 -6.11
CA TYR A 218 10.01 18.83 -5.16
C TYR A 218 9.23 17.93 -4.19
N LEU A 219 9.26 18.27 -2.91
CA LEU A 219 8.34 17.76 -1.91
C LEU A 219 7.10 18.65 -1.89
N GLY A 220 5.93 18.05 -2.04
CA GLY A 220 4.66 18.75 -1.93
C GLY A 220 4.17 18.82 -0.49
N ALA A 221 3.34 19.79 -0.20
CA ALA A 221 2.70 19.93 1.09
C ALA A 221 1.32 20.56 0.96
N ILE A 222 0.40 20.00 1.72
CA ILE A 222 -0.89 20.59 2.02
C ILE A 222 -0.85 20.98 3.50
N LEU A 223 -1.07 22.25 3.82
CA LEU A 223 -1.00 22.76 5.18
C LEU A 223 -2.34 23.35 5.59
N VAL A 224 -2.94 22.81 6.65
CA VAL A 224 -4.15 23.39 7.24
C VAL A 224 -3.78 24.29 8.40
N LEU A 225 -4.11 25.58 8.27
CA LEU A 225 -3.84 26.61 9.26
C LEU A 225 -4.89 26.60 10.37
N PRO A 226 -4.50 26.84 11.65
CA PRO A 226 -5.48 26.93 12.73
C PRO A 226 -6.35 28.19 12.63
N GLU A 227 -7.56 28.13 13.19
CA GLU A 227 -8.37 29.33 13.34
C GLU A 227 -7.63 30.40 14.14
N GLY A 228 -7.74 31.65 13.72
CA GLY A 228 -7.03 32.76 14.36
C GLY A 228 -5.58 32.94 13.96
N PHE A 229 -5.05 32.17 12.99
CA PHE A 229 -3.66 32.26 12.55
C PHE A 229 -3.21 33.68 12.21
N ASP A 230 -4.03 34.42 11.44
CA ASP A 230 -3.71 35.79 11.01
C ASP A 230 -3.92 36.84 12.11
N THR A 231 -4.82 36.57 13.08
CA THR A 231 -5.17 37.50 14.16
C THR A 231 -4.27 37.35 15.39
N HIS A 232 -3.44 36.32 15.44
CA HIS A 232 -2.47 36.04 16.52
C HIS A 232 -1.05 35.92 15.96
N PRO A 233 -0.44 37.00 15.47
CA PRO A 233 0.83 36.95 14.74
C PRO A 233 2.01 36.46 15.59
N ASP A 234 1.94 36.62 16.92
CA ASP A 234 2.99 36.18 17.85
C ASP A 234 2.83 34.72 18.31
N ALA A 235 1.72 34.07 17.96
CA ALA A 235 1.49 32.67 18.32
C ALA A 235 2.39 31.73 17.50
N HIS A 236 2.93 30.70 18.17
CA HIS A 236 3.66 29.60 17.57
C HIS A 236 2.91 28.31 17.81
N TYR A 237 2.95 27.38 16.84
CA TYR A 237 2.05 26.25 16.79
C TYR A 237 2.76 24.91 16.85
N PRO A 238 2.22 23.92 17.54
CA PRO A 238 2.60 22.53 17.33
C PRO A 238 2.36 22.11 15.88
N LEU A 239 3.12 21.13 15.41
CA LEU A 239 3.00 20.57 14.07
C LEU A 239 2.54 19.11 14.14
N ALA A 240 1.32 18.86 13.72
CA ALA A 240 0.79 17.52 13.48
C ALA A 240 1.05 17.15 12.02
N ILE A 241 1.75 16.06 11.78
CA ILE A 241 2.13 15.60 10.45
C ILE A 241 1.35 14.33 10.14
N TYR A 242 0.57 14.36 9.07
CA TYR A 242 -0.08 13.18 8.53
C TYR A 242 0.78 12.55 7.45
N HIS A 243 1.03 11.27 7.60
CA HIS A 243 1.66 10.40 6.62
C HIS A 243 0.63 9.47 5.99
N GLY A 244 0.79 9.17 4.71
CA GLY A 244 -0.05 8.27 3.93
C GLY A 244 0.12 8.49 2.44
N HIS A 245 -0.71 7.80 1.67
CA HIS A 245 -0.70 7.89 0.22
C HIS A 245 -0.90 9.31 -0.28
N PHE A 246 -0.43 9.56 -1.49
CA PHE A 246 -0.57 10.87 -2.15
C PHE A 246 -2.02 11.32 -2.18
N GLN A 247 -2.25 12.53 -1.73
CA GLN A 247 -3.55 13.19 -1.78
C GLN A 247 -3.41 14.51 -2.55
N PRO A 248 -4.27 14.78 -3.54
CA PRO A 248 -4.25 16.07 -4.25
C PRO A 248 -4.82 17.20 -3.39
N ASP A 249 -5.68 16.89 -2.41
CA ASP A 249 -6.33 17.81 -1.48
C ASP A 249 -6.63 17.12 -0.13
N VAL A 250 -7.09 17.87 0.85
CA VAL A 250 -7.53 17.35 2.14
C VAL A 250 -8.97 16.88 2.04
N SER A 251 -9.20 15.63 1.63
CA SER A 251 -10.54 15.07 1.43
C SER A 251 -11.43 15.13 2.68
N ASP A 252 -10.80 14.98 3.86
CA ASP A 252 -11.48 14.91 5.17
C ASP A 252 -11.64 16.29 5.84
N PHE A 253 -11.37 17.39 5.14
CA PHE A 253 -11.56 18.76 5.65
C PHE A 253 -12.41 19.58 4.66
N ARG A 254 -13.69 19.73 4.98
CA ARG A 254 -14.64 20.36 4.08
C ARG A 254 -15.19 21.66 4.66
N GLU A 255 -14.87 22.80 4.04
CA GLU A 255 -15.32 24.13 4.50
C GLU A 255 -16.80 24.42 4.19
N THR A 256 -17.45 23.61 3.37
CA THR A 256 -18.85 23.79 2.98
C THR A 256 -19.75 22.67 3.51
N PRO A 257 -21.05 22.94 3.79
CA PRO A 257 -21.99 21.88 4.16
C PRO A 257 -22.05 20.77 3.12
N PRO A 258 -22.44 19.55 3.54
CA PRO A 258 -22.64 18.44 2.61
C PRO A 258 -23.64 18.78 1.49
N ASP A 259 -23.43 18.23 0.29
CA ASP A 259 -24.35 18.41 -0.82
C ASP A 259 -25.76 17.91 -0.43
N PRO A 260 -26.79 18.78 -0.43
CA PRO A 260 -28.15 18.39 -0.04
C PRO A 260 -28.80 17.39 -1.02
N LYS A 261 -28.22 17.18 -2.19
CA LYS A 261 -28.68 16.19 -3.17
C LYS A 261 -28.25 14.78 -2.81
N LEU A 262 -27.15 14.61 -2.06
CA LEU A 262 -26.69 13.32 -1.59
C LEU A 262 -27.63 12.83 -0.48
N LYS A 263 -28.11 11.61 -0.61
CA LYS A 263 -28.98 11.01 0.41
C LYS A 263 -28.16 10.58 1.62
N PRO A 264 -28.65 10.85 2.83
CA PRO A 264 -28.06 10.25 4.03
C PRO A 264 -28.16 8.73 3.95
N VAL A 265 -27.10 8.05 4.36
CA VAL A 265 -27.10 6.59 4.45
C VAL A 265 -27.32 6.18 5.89
N MET A 266 -28.23 5.23 6.08
CA MET A 266 -28.37 4.58 7.38
C MET A 266 -27.15 3.71 7.62
N MET A 267 -26.51 3.86 8.76
CA MET A 267 -25.29 3.12 9.14
C MET A 267 -25.48 1.61 9.03
N ASP A 268 -26.63 1.11 9.49
CA ASP A 268 -26.99 -0.32 9.40
C ASP A 268 -27.03 -0.82 7.95
N SER A 269 -27.39 0.06 6.99
CA SER A 269 -27.41 -0.29 5.58
C SER A 269 -26.00 -0.36 4.99
N ILE A 270 -25.07 0.50 5.42
CA ILE A 270 -23.67 0.44 5.04
C ILE A 270 -23.05 -0.84 5.60
N ILE A 271 -23.25 -1.14 6.87
CA ILE A 271 -22.70 -2.33 7.54
C ILE A 271 -23.27 -3.60 6.90
N ALA A 272 -24.56 -3.64 6.58
CA ALA A 272 -25.21 -4.81 5.99
C ALA A 272 -24.76 -5.08 4.53
N GLN A 273 -24.50 -4.01 3.75
CA GLN A 273 -24.08 -4.12 2.35
C GLN A 273 -22.57 -4.19 2.18
N CYS A 274 -21.84 -3.67 3.16
CA CYS A 274 -20.39 -3.57 3.18
C CYS A 274 -19.85 -4.09 4.51
N PRO A 275 -20.03 -5.39 4.79
CA PRO A 275 -19.61 -5.95 6.09
C PRO A 275 -18.11 -5.78 6.36
N ASN A 276 -17.32 -5.54 5.31
CA ASN A 276 -15.87 -5.38 5.39
C ASN A 276 -15.43 -3.90 5.48
N GLY A 277 -16.35 -2.93 5.49
CA GLY A 277 -16.02 -1.51 5.65
C GLY A 277 -15.11 -0.90 4.58
N HIS A 278 -14.69 -1.69 3.61
CA HIS A 278 -13.69 -1.37 2.59
C HIS A 278 -14.01 -1.91 1.22
N GLU A 279 -13.51 -1.21 0.23
CA GLU A 279 -13.02 -1.70 -1.04
C GLU A 279 -13.95 -2.59 -1.85
N GLY A 280 -15.17 -2.23 -1.93
CA GLY A 280 -16.00 -2.68 -3.01
C GLY A 280 -16.72 -1.46 -3.56
N ASP A 281 -16.72 -1.29 -4.85
CA ASP A 281 -17.44 -0.24 -5.58
C ASP A 281 -18.87 0.00 -5.08
N LEU A 282 -19.48 -0.98 -4.44
CA LEU A 282 -20.81 -0.89 -3.85
C LEU A 282 -20.83 -0.06 -2.56
N CYS A 283 -19.79 -0.15 -1.73
CA CYS A 283 -19.73 0.57 -0.45
C CYS A 283 -19.48 2.05 -0.65
N THR A 284 -18.69 2.41 -1.62
CA THR A 284 -18.40 3.80 -2.00
C THR A 284 -19.55 4.45 -2.76
N LYS A 285 -20.29 3.72 -3.60
CA LYS A 285 -21.33 4.27 -4.45
C LYS A 285 -22.68 4.54 -3.76
N PHE A 286 -23.01 3.88 -2.66
CA PHE A 286 -24.37 3.95 -2.07
C PHE A 286 -24.51 4.86 -0.83
N GLY A 287 -23.76 5.97 -0.79
CA GLY A 287 -24.01 7.03 0.20
C GLY A 287 -22.87 7.21 1.20
N TYR A 288 -21.76 6.53 1.03
CA TYR A 288 -20.55 6.78 1.79
C TYR A 288 -20.07 8.21 1.52
N GLU A 289 -20.16 8.69 0.29
CA GLU A 289 -19.83 10.06 -0.11
C GLU A 289 -20.57 11.12 0.74
N ARG A 290 -21.86 10.88 1.06
CA ARG A 290 -22.60 11.79 1.96
C ARG A 290 -21.99 11.79 3.36
N LEU A 291 -21.63 10.63 3.87
CA LEU A 291 -21.02 10.47 5.17
C LEU A 291 -19.62 11.14 5.22
N GLU A 292 -18.81 10.95 4.19
CA GLU A 292 -17.52 11.62 4.05
C GLU A 292 -17.67 13.13 4.09
N GLN A 293 -18.61 13.68 3.33
CA GLN A 293 -18.89 15.12 3.33
C GLN A 293 -19.40 15.60 4.69
N GLU A 294 -20.22 14.82 5.40
CA GLU A 294 -20.68 15.15 6.75
C GLU A 294 -19.51 15.17 7.74
N LYS A 295 -18.67 14.15 7.74
CA LYS A 295 -17.52 14.05 8.63
C LYS A 295 -16.46 15.11 8.32
N GLY A 296 -16.17 15.36 7.06
CA GLY A 296 -15.29 16.46 6.67
C GLY A 296 -15.78 17.83 7.10
N TYR A 297 -17.11 18.10 7.00
CA TYR A 297 -17.69 19.34 7.50
C TYR A 297 -17.75 19.42 9.03
N GLU A 298 -17.98 18.29 9.70
CA GLU A 298 -17.86 18.20 11.16
C GLU A 298 -16.45 18.52 11.63
N PHE A 299 -15.44 17.99 10.95
CA PHE A 299 -14.04 18.28 11.26
C PHE A 299 -13.72 19.77 11.05
N TYR A 300 -14.15 20.39 9.95
CA TYR A 300 -14.00 21.82 9.74
C TYR A 300 -14.63 22.66 10.87
N LYS A 301 -15.86 22.34 11.29
CA LYS A 301 -16.53 23.03 12.40
C LYS A 301 -15.78 22.83 13.72
N GLU A 302 -15.26 21.65 13.96
CA GLU A 302 -14.49 21.36 15.14
C GLU A 302 -13.13 22.09 15.12
N TRP A 303 -12.43 22.09 13.98
CA TRP A 303 -11.16 22.78 13.74
C TRP A 303 -11.27 24.29 14.02
N THR A 304 -12.34 24.90 13.56
CA THR A 304 -12.59 26.34 13.74
C THR A 304 -13.24 26.67 15.09
N GLY A 305 -13.72 25.65 15.81
CA GLY A 305 -14.35 25.82 17.11
C GLY A 305 -13.38 26.19 18.23
N PRO A 306 -13.87 26.76 19.35
CA PRO A 306 -13.02 27.26 20.43
C PRO A 306 -12.35 26.16 21.26
N GLY A 307 -12.84 24.92 21.18
CA GLY A 307 -12.31 23.78 21.95
C GLY A 307 -11.23 22.98 21.25
N PHE A 308 -10.95 23.25 19.97
CA PHE A 308 -9.95 22.49 19.22
C PHE A 308 -8.54 23.05 19.43
N PRO A 309 -7.50 22.18 19.56
CA PRO A 309 -6.12 22.65 19.69
C PRO A 309 -5.70 23.49 18.46
N ARG A 310 -5.05 24.61 18.68
CA ARG A 310 -4.50 25.43 17.59
C ARG A 310 -3.18 24.85 17.14
N VAL A 311 -3.19 24.03 16.10
CA VAL A 311 -2.03 23.33 15.54
C VAL A 311 -1.93 23.58 14.04
N LEU A 312 -0.76 23.40 13.46
CA LEU A 312 -0.57 23.24 12.02
C LEU A 312 -0.82 21.77 11.70
N LEU A 313 -1.64 21.47 10.70
CA LEU A 313 -1.76 20.12 10.15
C LEU A 313 -1.04 20.09 8.80
N LEU A 314 0.04 19.33 8.72
CA LEU A 314 0.82 19.12 7.50
C LEU A 314 0.50 17.74 6.91
N ILE A 315 0.02 17.70 5.69
CA ILE A 315 -0.10 16.50 4.87
C ILE A 315 1.02 16.55 3.85
N ILE A 316 1.89 15.56 3.88
CA ILE A 316 3.08 15.52 3.02
C ILE A 316 2.72 14.82 1.71
N GLN A 317 3.15 15.42 0.58
CA GLN A 317 3.11 14.81 -0.73
C GLN A 317 4.55 14.48 -1.15
N HIS A 318 4.90 13.21 -1.13
CA HIS A 318 6.27 12.75 -1.40
C HIS A 318 6.34 11.55 -2.36
N PRO A 319 5.67 11.66 -3.54
CA PRO A 319 5.68 10.58 -4.52
C PRO A 319 7.11 10.29 -5.00
N THR A 320 7.34 9.04 -5.33
CA THR A 320 8.57 8.57 -5.96
C THR A 320 8.27 8.07 -7.37
N PRO A 321 9.27 7.82 -8.21
CA PRO A 321 9.04 7.14 -9.48
C PRO A 321 8.51 5.69 -9.35
N TYR A 322 8.55 5.10 -8.14
CA TYR A 322 8.06 3.74 -7.88
C TYR A 322 6.66 3.70 -7.27
N TYR A 323 6.27 4.75 -6.52
CA TYR A 323 5.03 4.74 -5.75
C TYR A 323 4.56 6.16 -5.42
N ASP A 324 3.32 6.28 -4.96
CA ASP A 324 2.70 7.54 -4.61
C ASP A 324 3.21 8.15 -3.29
N ASP A 325 4.01 7.41 -2.53
CA ASP A 325 4.77 7.90 -1.37
C ASP A 325 6.18 7.27 -1.31
N SER A 326 7.01 7.70 -0.35
CA SER A 326 8.40 7.29 -0.21
C SER A 326 8.68 6.45 1.03
N TYR A 327 7.66 6.09 1.82
CA TYR A 327 7.80 5.56 3.18
C TYR A 327 8.55 6.49 4.15
N ALA A 328 8.74 7.75 3.77
CA ALA A 328 9.40 8.81 4.57
C ALA A 328 10.76 8.43 5.17
N VAL A 329 11.50 7.52 4.55
CA VAL A 329 12.83 7.07 4.99
C VAL A 329 13.86 7.17 3.88
N ASN A 330 15.14 7.13 4.27
CA ASN A 330 16.23 7.04 3.31
C ASN A 330 16.28 5.63 2.71
N SER A 331 16.41 5.53 1.39
CA SER A 331 16.46 4.28 0.64
C SER A 331 17.53 4.32 -0.44
N GLU A 332 18.16 3.18 -0.73
CA GLU A 332 19.13 3.09 -1.84
C GLU A 332 18.49 3.31 -3.20
N ASN A 333 17.19 2.99 -3.36
CA ASN A 333 16.51 3.08 -4.64
C ASN A 333 15.71 4.38 -4.80
N ASN A 334 15.10 4.89 -3.72
CA ASN A 334 14.30 6.12 -3.73
C ASN A 334 15.10 7.38 -3.36
N GLY A 335 16.24 7.22 -2.67
CA GLY A 335 17.04 8.34 -2.19
C GLY A 335 16.69 8.79 -0.77
N PRO A 336 17.23 9.92 -0.31
CA PRO A 336 17.17 10.34 1.07
C PRO A 336 15.88 11.09 1.42
N TYR A 337 14.70 10.47 1.21
CA TYR A 337 13.41 11.11 1.51
C TYR A 337 13.20 11.40 3.00
N GLY A 338 13.66 10.50 3.88
CA GLY A 338 13.58 10.75 5.33
C GLY A 338 14.31 12.03 5.75
N ASP A 339 15.53 12.20 5.25
CA ASP A 339 16.32 13.41 5.50
C ASP A 339 15.72 14.65 4.81
N ALA A 340 15.20 14.51 3.60
CA ALA A 340 14.60 15.60 2.86
C ALA A 340 13.33 16.11 3.55
N ILE A 341 12.47 15.22 4.03
CA ILE A 341 11.27 15.58 4.78
C ILE A 341 11.68 16.24 6.12
N THR A 342 12.55 15.59 6.88
CA THR A 342 12.90 16.02 8.24
C THR A 342 13.72 17.30 8.27
N TYR A 343 14.63 17.49 7.30
CA TYR A 343 15.64 18.58 7.35
C TYR A 343 15.47 19.64 6.25
N GLU A 344 14.56 19.46 5.28
CA GLU A 344 14.27 20.48 4.26
C GLU A 344 12.80 20.93 4.32
N LEU A 345 11.81 20.01 4.15
CA LEU A 345 10.40 20.38 4.11
C LEU A 345 9.89 20.89 5.47
N ILE A 346 10.10 20.14 6.53
CA ILE A 346 9.55 20.48 7.86
C ILE A 346 10.14 21.81 8.38
N PRO A 347 11.47 22.06 8.32
CA PRO A 347 12.02 23.36 8.70
C PRO A 347 11.51 24.52 7.86
N TYR A 348 11.26 24.31 6.56
CA TYR A 348 10.61 25.31 5.72
C TYR A 348 9.21 25.65 6.25
N VAL A 349 8.38 24.63 6.52
CA VAL A 349 7.03 24.84 7.09
C VAL A 349 7.10 25.57 8.42
N GLU A 350 7.94 25.12 9.34
CA GLU A 350 8.02 25.71 10.69
C GLU A 350 8.51 27.15 10.67
N SER A 351 9.46 27.49 9.79
CA SER A 351 9.98 28.86 9.68
C SER A 351 8.97 29.83 9.05
N HIS A 352 8.18 29.36 8.08
CA HIS A 352 7.21 30.21 7.38
C HIS A 352 5.85 30.29 8.09
N TYR A 353 5.51 29.26 8.86
CA TYR A 353 4.20 29.16 9.53
C TYR A 353 4.30 29.08 11.06
N ARG A 354 5.41 29.51 11.64
CA ARG A 354 5.56 29.68 13.08
C ARG A 354 5.43 28.39 13.87
N GLY A 355 6.13 27.33 13.44
CA GLY A 355 6.18 26.05 14.15
C GLY A 355 6.98 26.13 15.46
N LEU A 356 6.67 25.27 16.42
CA LEU A 356 7.34 25.16 17.73
C LEU A 356 8.60 24.27 17.69
N GLY A 357 8.91 23.64 16.56
CA GLY A 357 10.03 22.73 16.39
C GLY A 357 9.82 21.35 17.00
N ALA A 358 10.87 20.55 17.04
CA ALA A 358 10.87 19.14 17.41
C ALA A 358 10.12 18.80 18.71
N ARG A 359 10.11 19.70 19.68
CA ARG A 359 9.44 19.49 20.98
C ARG A 359 7.92 19.32 20.88
N ALA A 360 7.30 19.87 19.84
CA ALA A 360 5.85 19.83 19.60
C ALA A 360 5.54 19.42 18.16
N ARG A 361 6.34 18.51 17.61
CA ARG A 361 6.17 17.90 16.31
C ARG A 361 5.78 16.44 16.51
N GLY A 362 4.64 16.02 16.01
CA GLY A 362 4.18 14.65 16.09
C GLY A 362 3.63 14.16 14.77
N VAL A 363 3.64 12.85 14.61
CA VAL A 363 3.33 12.17 13.36
C VAL A 363 2.20 11.15 13.57
N TYR A 364 1.39 10.94 12.55
CA TYR A 364 0.37 9.90 12.56
C TYR A 364 0.01 9.48 11.14
N GLY A 365 -0.51 8.28 11.00
CA GLY A 365 -0.97 7.73 9.74
C GLY A 365 -1.54 6.34 9.90
N GLY A 366 -2.07 5.78 8.82
CA GLY A 366 -2.60 4.42 8.75
C GLY A 366 -1.96 3.63 7.60
N SER A 367 -1.88 2.29 7.77
CA SER A 367 -1.27 1.40 6.76
C SER A 367 0.18 1.80 6.47
N THR A 368 0.51 2.15 5.22
CA THR A 368 1.79 2.78 4.83
C THR A 368 2.13 3.94 5.75
N GLY A 369 1.21 4.90 5.93
CA GLY A 369 1.43 6.05 6.83
C GLY A 369 1.58 5.68 8.30
N GLY A 370 1.05 4.53 8.74
CA GLY A 370 1.29 3.98 10.07
C GLY A 370 2.72 3.50 10.23
N TRP A 371 3.26 2.82 9.23
CA TRP A 371 4.68 2.45 9.21
C TRP A 371 5.58 3.69 9.17
N GLU A 372 5.24 4.67 8.33
CA GLU A 372 5.97 5.93 8.22
C GLU A 372 6.02 6.69 9.55
N ALA A 373 4.87 6.83 10.21
CA ALA A 373 4.79 7.51 11.51
C ALA A 373 5.70 6.86 12.56
N LEU A 374 5.70 5.53 12.67
CA LEU A 374 6.62 4.82 13.56
C LEU A 374 8.05 4.90 13.04
N GLY A 375 8.26 4.73 11.74
CA GLY A 375 9.57 4.75 11.08
C GLY A 375 10.33 6.05 11.33
N VAL A 376 9.71 7.21 11.10
CA VAL A 376 10.37 8.50 11.33
C VAL A 376 10.62 8.74 12.83
N GLN A 377 9.70 8.32 13.72
CA GLN A 377 9.92 8.43 15.16
C GLN A 377 11.10 7.58 15.63
N VAL A 378 11.31 6.39 15.06
CA VAL A 378 12.42 5.49 15.39
C VAL A 378 13.74 5.96 14.78
N LYS A 379 13.71 6.42 13.51
CA LYS A 379 14.91 6.85 12.77
C LYS A 379 15.40 8.25 13.17
N TYR A 380 14.47 9.14 13.54
CA TYR A 380 14.74 10.54 13.92
C TYR A 380 14.15 10.85 15.31
N PRO A 381 14.56 10.11 16.38
CA PRO A 381 13.86 10.13 17.67
C PRO A 381 13.95 11.46 18.43
N GLU A 382 14.88 12.35 18.04
CA GLU A 382 15.04 13.68 18.63
C GLU A 382 14.30 14.77 17.84
N ASP A 383 13.96 14.48 16.57
CA ASP A 383 13.26 15.41 15.69
C ASP A 383 11.75 15.31 15.81
N TYR A 384 11.21 14.23 16.44
CA TYR A 384 9.78 14.01 16.64
C TYR A 384 9.44 13.71 18.09
N ASN A 385 8.28 14.21 18.53
CA ASN A 385 7.78 14.06 19.88
C ASN A 385 6.36 13.48 19.89
N GLY A 386 6.24 12.25 19.43
CA GLY A 386 5.03 11.45 19.44
C GLY A 386 4.65 10.90 18.07
N ALA A 387 4.35 9.61 18.04
CA ALA A 387 3.88 8.89 16.87
C ALA A 387 2.63 8.09 17.19
N VAL A 388 1.60 8.20 16.35
CA VAL A 388 0.40 7.36 16.39
C VAL A 388 0.34 6.57 15.07
N ALA A 389 0.68 5.30 15.16
CA ALA A 389 0.71 4.39 14.01
C ALA A 389 -0.52 3.47 14.03
N ASN A 390 -1.39 3.62 13.04
CA ASN A 390 -2.58 2.79 12.93
C ASN A 390 -2.37 1.71 11.89
N CYS A 391 -2.83 0.49 12.19
CA CYS A 391 -2.73 -0.64 11.27
C CYS A 391 -1.43 -0.60 10.43
N PRO A 392 -0.25 -0.34 11.07
CA PRO A 392 0.96 -0.07 10.31
C PRO A 392 1.31 -1.26 9.42
N ASP A 393 1.82 -1.00 8.23
CA ASP A 393 2.47 -2.00 7.40
C ASP A 393 3.50 -2.80 8.22
N PRO A 394 3.97 -3.96 7.78
CA PRO A 394 4.75 -4.84 8.64
C PRO A 394 5.94 -4.13 9.31
N ILE A 395 5.82 -3.86 10.61
CA ILE A 395 6.86 -3.22 11.44
C ILE A 395 7.85 -4.24 12.01
N ASP A 396 7.55 -5.53 11.84
CA ASP A 396 8.38 -6.68 12.19
C ASP A 396 8.29 -7.70 11.07
N PHE A 397 9.36 -7.93 10.35
CA PHE A 397 9.36 -8.80 9.18
C PHE A 397 9.39 -10.31 9.50
N ARG A 398 9.35 -10.70 10.78
CA ARG A 398 8.96 -12.06 11.19
C ARG A 398 7.49 -12.32 10.91
N ALA A 399 6.71 -11.26 10.73
CA ALA A 399 5.34 -11.24 10.29
C ALA A 399 5.18 -10.23 9.14
N PHE A 400 5.91 -10.46 8.02
CA PHE A 400 5.75 -9.73 6.78
C PHE A 400 4.45 -10.20 6.12
N THR A 401 3.34 -9.61 6.54
CA THR A 401 1.98 -10.14 6.40
C THR A 401 1.92 -11.58 6.97
N THR A 402 1.80 -12.60 6.14
CA THR A 402 1.76 -14.02 6.55
C THR A 402 3.09 -14.78 6.40
N VAL A 403 4.18 -14.07 6.12
CA VAL A 403 5.50 -14.66 5.84
C VAL A 403 6.52 -14.25 6.90
N ASN A 404 7.28 -15.20 7.42
CA ASN A 404 8.51 -14.89 8.15
C ASN A 404 9.69 -14.92 7.18
N ILE A 405 10.09 -13.75 6.65
CA ILE A 405 11.13 -13.66 5.62
C ILE A 405 12.52 -14.09 6.09
N TYR A 406 12.72 -14.32 7.40
CA TYR A 406 14.01 -14.76 7.95
C TYR A 406 14.10 -16.27 8.09
N ARG A 407 12.96 -16.96 8.13
CA ARG A 407 12.89 -18.40 8.38
C ARG A 407 12.27 -19.19 7.23
N ASP A 408 11.27 -18.62 6.59
CA ASP A 408 10.52 -19.32 5.55
C ASP A 408 11.34 -19.31 4.24
N GLY A 409 11.29 -20.41 3.51
CA GLY A 409 12.00 -20.53 2.23
C GLY A 409 11.21 -19.99 1.05
N ASN A 410 9.88 -19.82 1.23
CA ASN A 410 8.97 -19.44 0.17
C ASN A 410 7.87 -18.49 0.67
N ALA A 411 7.63 -17.42 -0.07
CA ALA A 411 6.63 -16.41 0.25
C ALA A 411 5.20 -16.81 -0.19
N PHE A 412 5.06 -17.68 -1.20
CA PHE A 412 3.75 -18.02 -1.78
C PHE A 412 3.08 -19.18 -1.09
N VAL A 413 3.87 -20.08 -0.54
CA VAL A 413 3.38 -21.32 0.07
C VAL A 413 3.99 -21.56 1.45
N SER A 414 3.21 -22.18 2.29
CA SER A 414 3.68 -22.76 3.55
C SER A 414 3.86 -24.27 3.35
N GLU A 415 5.08 -24.76 3.53
CA GLU A 415 5.40 -26.17 3.43
C GLU A 415 5.11 -26.88 4.74
N GLY A 416 4.26 -27.87 4.71
CA GLY A 416 3.98 -28.76 5.82
C GLY A 416 4.42 -30.20 5.52
N PRO A 417 4.47 -31.09 6.54
CA PRO A 417 4.93 -32.47 6.37
C PRO A 417 4.11 -33.27 5.34
N TRP A 418 2.86 -32.86 5.10
CA TRP A 418 1.90 -33.62 4.30
C TRP A 418 1.38 -32.87 3.09
N ARG A 419 1.47 -31.55 3.09
CA ARG A 419 0.98 -30.72 1.98
C ARG A 419 1.62 -29.33 1.99
N THR A 420 1.66 -28.74 0.83
CA THR A 420 1.92 -27.32 0.62
C THR A 420 0.60 -26.55 0.62
N THR A 421 0.53 -25.45 1.31
CA THR A 421 -0.67 -24.60 1.41
C THR A 421 -0.36 -23.20 0.90
N PRO A 422 -1.16 -22.63 -0.04
CA PRO A 422 -1.02 -21.25 -0.46
C PRO A 422 -1.14 -20.30 0.74
N ARG A 423 -0.27 -19.29 0.79
CA ARG A 423 -0.34 -18.24 1.82
C ARG A 423 -1.36 -17.19 1.41
N PRO A 424 -2.24 -16.76 2.32
CA PRO A 424 -3.11 -15.62 2.06
C PRO A 424 -2.31 -14.33 2.06
N ALA A 425 -2.61 -13.42 1.13
CA ALA A 425 -2.21 -12.02 1.16
C ALA A 425 -3.31 -11.17 1.80
N GLU A 426 -4.57 -11.51 1.52
CA GLU A 426 -5.73 -10.79 2.02
C GLU A 426 -6.81 -11.76 2.52
N ARG A 427 -7.50 -11.37 3.60
CA ARG A 427 -8.66 -12.07 4.15
C ARG A 427 -9.87 -11.14 4.25
N ASP A 428 -11.07 -11.74 4.21
CA ASP A 428 -12.31 -11.03 4.53
C ASP A 428 -12.56 -10.99 6.05
N TYR A 429 -13.63 -10.29 6.45
CA TYR A 429 -14.07 -10.19 7.84
C TYR A 429 -14.26 -11.55 8.52
N PHE A 430 -14.61 -12.59 7.79
CA PHE A 430 -14.79 -13.94 8.31
C PHE A 430 -13.49 -14.75 8.36
N GLY A 431 -12.37 -14.17 7.97
CA GLY A 431 -11.06 -14.82 7.91
C GLY A 431 -10.83 -15.69 6.68
N ARG A 432 -11.71 -15.62 5.66
CA ARG A 432 -11.54 -16.38 4.41
C ARG A 432 -10.54 -15.66 3.51
N THR A 433 -9.63 -16.42 2.91
CA THR A 433 -8.68 -15.88 1.92
C THR A 433 -9.44 -15.30 0.72
N ARG A 434 -9.22 -14.04 0.44
CA ARG A 434 -9.69 -13.35 -0.78
C ARG A 434 -8.67 -13.46 -1.89
N VAL A 435 -7.40 -13.23 -1.56
CA VAL A 435 -6.26 -13.21 -2.47
C VAL A 435 -5.10 -13.94 -1.83
N THR A 436 -4.37 -14.74 -2.60
CA THR A 436 -3.12 -15.36 -2.15
C THR A 436 -1.92 -14.47 -2.45
N MET A 437 -0.80 -14.73 -1.77
CA MET A 437 0.49 -14.07 -2.03
C MET A 437 0.91 -14.20 -3.50
N GLU A 438 0.74 -15.38 -4.10
CA GLU A 438 1.07 -15.61 -5.50
C GLU A 438 0.22 -14.75 -6.44
N GLN A 439 -1.09 -14.70 -6.22
CA GLN A 439 -2.03 -13.93 -7.06
C GLN A 439 -1.74 -12.43 -7.01
N SER A 440 -1.58 -11.86 -5.82
CA SER A 440 -1.28 -10.43 -5.66
C SER A 440 0.06 -10.06 -6.32
N ASN A 441 1.10 -10.88 -6.13
CA ASN A 441 2.40 -10.65 -6.77
C ASN A 441 2.39 -10.90 -8.29
N GLN A 442 1.55 -11.81 -8.78
CA GLN A 442 1.33 -11.97 -10.22
C GLN A 442 0.72 -10.71 -10.84
N LYS A 443 -0.31 -10.14 -10.20
CA LYS A 443 -0.90 -8.88 -10.65
C LYS A 443 0.16 -7.79 -10.78
N GLU A 444 0.95 -7.57 -9.74
CA GLU A 444 2.00 -6.54 -9.78
C GLU A 444 3.03 -6.82 -10.88
N LEU A 445 3.46 -8.08 -11.05
CA LEU A 445 4.41 -8.45 -12.13
C LEU A 445 3.83 -8.18 -13.54
N VAL A 446 2.51 -8.28 -13.69
CA VAL A 446 1.83 -7.91 -14.95
C VAL A 446 1.76 -6.40 -15.13
N LEU A 447 1.52 -5.64 -14.06
CA LEU A 447 1.44 -4.18 -14.12
C LEU A 447 2.82 -3.52 -14.28
N GLY A 448 3.90 -4.13 -13.74
CA GLY A 448 5.26 -3.61 -13.85
C GLY A 448 6.34 -4.65 -13.54
N THR A 449 7.42 -4.65 -14.30
CA THR A 449 8.65 -5.38 -13.97
C THR A 449 9.60 -4.48 -13.17
N HIS A 450 10.64 -5.04 -12.55
CA HIS A 450 11.67 -4.28 -11.82
C HIS A 450 11.10 -3.37 -10.73
N SER A 451 10.08 -3.86 -10.00
CA SER A 451 9.37 -3.13 -8.93
C SER A 451 8.71 -1.82 -9.38
N ARG A 452 8.18 -1.79 -10.63
CA ARG A 452 7.57 -0.60 -11.26
C ARG A 452 6.05 -0.70 -11.42
N SER A 453 5.40 -1.61 -10.72
CA SER A 453 3.95 -1.81 -10.83
C SER A 453 3.12 -0.66 -10.23
N GLY A 454 3.70 0.14 -9.34
CA GLY A 454 2.97 1.09 -8.50
C GLY A 454 2.16 0.40 -7.40
N GLY A 455 2.41 -0.88 -7.12
CA GLY A 455 1.73 -1.67 -6.10
C GLY A 455 2.54 -1.86 -4.82
N GLN A 456 1.88 -2.40 -3.79
CA GLN A 456 2.40 -2.46 -2.41
C GLN A 456 3.63 -3.37 -2.25
N TRP A 457 3.67 -4.52 -2.94
CA TRP A 457 4.81 -5.44 -2.85
C TRP A 457 6.05 -4.87 -3.53
N ASP A 458 5.85 -4.18 -4.66
CA ASP A 458 6.93 -3.55 -5.40
C ASP A 458 7.49 -2.32 -4.67
N ILE A 459 6.66 -1.51 -4.00
CA ILE A 459 7.19 -0.38 -3.21
C ILE A 459 7.99 -0.86 -2.00
N TRP A 460 7.57 -1.93 -1.31
CA TRP A 460 8.36 -2.48 -0.23
C TRP A 460 9.75 -2.91 -0.72
N GLU A 461 9.84 -3.53 -1.91
CA GLU A 461 11.14 -3.81 -2.53
C GLU A 461 11.90 -2.52 -2.85
N ALA A 462 11.24 -1.51 -3.43
CA ALA A 462 11.89 -0.26 -3.80
C ALA A 462 12.41 0.53 -2.59
N VAL A 463 11.70 0.48 -1.46
CA VAL A 463 12.14 1.16 -0.24
C VAL A 463 13.16 0.34 0.54
N PHE A 464 12.89 -0.94 0.77
CA PHE A 464 13.62 -1.72 1.75
C PHE A 464 14.79 -2.53 1.19
N SER A 465 14.85 -2.74 -0.14
CA SER A 465 15.90 -3.55 -0.75
C SER A 465 17.16 -2.76 -1.09
N PRO A 466 18.32 -3.42 -1.09
CA PRO A 466 19.52 -2.84 -1.68
C PRO A 466 19.36 -2.69 -3.19
N VAL A 467 20.09 -1.74 -3.79
CA VAL A 467 20.10 -1.54 -5.24
C VAL A 467 20.81 -2.70 -5.95
N GLY A 468 20.21 -3.15 -7.06
CA GLY A 468 20.80 -4.15 -7.95
C GLY A 468 21.90 -3.61 -8.85
N ALA A 469 22.61 -4.51 -9.51
CA ALA A 469 23.65 -4.15 -10.49
C ALA A 469 23.06 -3.37 -11.68
N ASP A 470 21.83 -3.68 -12.04
CA ASP A 470 21.04 -3.03 -13.09
C ASP A 470 20.43 -1.67 -12.70
N GLY A 471 20.61 -1.25 -11.44
CA GLY A 471 20.09 -0.01 -10.89
C GLY A 471 18.68 -0.09 -10.31
N TYR A 472 18.00 -1.22 -10.44
CA TYR A 472 16.67 -1.46 -9.85
C TYR A 472 16.77 -2.17 -8.49
N PRO A 473 15.68 -2.20 -7.71
CA PRO A 473 15.65 -2.89 -6.42
C PRO A 473 15.92 -4.39 -6.56
N LYS A 474 16.72 -4.97 -5.67
CA LYS A 474 16.78 -6.42 -5.55
C LYS A 474 15.49 -6.95 -4.97
N ARG A 475 14.98 -8.04 -5.52
CA ARG A 475 13.76 -8.68 -5.05
C ARG A 475 13.98 -9.40 -3.74
N ILE A 476 13.04 -9.24 -2.80
CA ILE A 476 13.01 -10.02 -1.57
C ILE A 476 12.68 -11.50 -1.83
N PHE A 477 11.86 -11.75 -2.84
CA PHE A 477 11.58 -13.09 -3.36
C PHE A 477 11.33 -13.05 -4.87
N ASP A 478 11.57 -14.17 -5.53
CA ASP A 478 11.25 -14.32 -6.94
C ASP A 478 9.72 -14.28 -7.14
N LYS A 479 9.24 -13.32 -7.92
CA LYS A 479 7.80 -13.07 -8.16
C LYS A 479 7.08 -14.16 -8.98
N ARG A 480 7.80 -15.18 -9.48
CA ARG A 480 7.20 -16.32 -10.18
C ARG A 480 7.18 -17.59 -9.34
N THR A 481 8.16 -17.76 -8.46
CA THR A 481 8.35 -18.99 -7.68
C THR A 481 8.13 -18.79 -6.18
N GLY A 482 8.15 -17.55 -5.70
CA GLY A 482 8.05 -17.23 -4.28
C GLY A 482 9.30 -17.49 -3.46
N VAL A 483 10.40 -17.96 -4.06
CA VAL A 483 11.66 -18.27 -3.35
C VAL A 483 12.26 -17.00 -2.77
N ILE A 484 12.48 -16.99 -1.46
CA ILE A 484 13.00 -15.83 -0.71
C ILE A 484 14.52 -15.74 -0.86
N ASP A 485 15.05 -14.52 -1.08
CA ASP A 485 16.48 -14.25 -1.02
C ASP A 485 16.89 -13.90 0.44
N PRO A 486 17.60 -14.80 1.15
CA PRO A 486 17.98 -14.57 2.53
C PRO A 486 18.97 -13.41 2.72
N THR A 487 19.69 -13.01 1.66
CA THR A 487 20.64 -11.89 1.74
C THR A 487 19.90 -10.56 1.71
N VAL A 488 18.85 -10.46 0.91
CA VAL A 488 17.96 -9.31 0.88
C VAL A 488 17.15 -9.24 2.18
N ALA A 489 16.65 -10.39 2.68
CA ALA A 489 15.93 -10.46 3.95
C ALA A 489 16.80 -9.97 5.13
N ALA A 490 18.09 -10.34 5.17
CA ALA A 490 19.00 -9.84 6.19
C ALA A 490 19.23 -8.32 6.09
N TYR A 491 19.33 -7.79 4.87
CA TYR A 491 19.44 -6.35 4.65
C TYR A 491 18.18 -5.59 5.14
N TRP A 492 16.99 -6.12 4.85
CA TRP A 492 15.72 -5.55 5.34
C TRP A 492 15.67 -5.53 6.87
N ARG A 493 16.05 -6.67 7.51
CA ARG A 493 16.10 -6.77 8.97
C ARG A 493 16.93 -5.66 9.59
N ASP A 494 18.16 -5.52 9.10
CA ASP A 494 19.15 -4.67 9.74
C ASP A 494 18.87 -3.17 9.53
N ASN A 495 18.12 -2.83 8.44
CA ASN A 495 17.89 -1.44 8.05
C ASN A 495 16.44 -0.96 8.20
N TYR A 496 15.42 -1.83 8.11
CA TYR A 496 14.01 -1.40 8.02
C TYR A 496 13.04 -2.16 8.93
N ASP A 497 13.41 -3.30 9.52
CA ASP A 497 12.60 -3.94 10.54
C ASP A 497 12.63 -3.09 11.82
N LEU A 498 11.55 -2.32 12.04
CA LEU A 498 11.51 -1.32 13.11
C LEU A 498 11.58 -1.97 14.49
N VAL A 499 10.95 -3.13 14.66
CA VAL A 499 11.01 -3.86 15.94
C VAL A 499 12.42 -4.42 16.18
N HIS A 500 13.05 -5.00 15.17
CA HIS A 500 14.43 -5.46 15.27
C HIS A 500 15.40 -4.32 15.60
N ILE A 501 15.27 -3.17 14.93
CA ILE A 501 16.09 -1.97 15.19
C ILE A 501 15.90 -1.49 16.63
N MET A 502 14.65 -1.40 17.10
CA MET A 502 14.38 -1.03 18.49
C MET A 502 14.97 -2.05 19.48
N GLN A 503 14.82 -3.35 19.21
CA GLN A 503 15.39 -4.41 20.05
C GLN A 503 16.92 -4.33 20.13
N ARG A 504 17.58 -4.19 18.99
CA ARG A 504 19.03 -4.10 18.89
C ARG A 504 19.59 -2.87 19.60
N ASP A 505 18.95 -1.72 19.41
CA ASP A 505 19.49 -0.42 19.80
C ASP A 505 18.77 0.19 21.02
N TRP A 506 17.97 -0.57 21.77
CA TRP A 506 17.11 -0.06 22.84
C TRP A 506 17.87 0.73 23.91
N ALA A 507 19.10 0.36 24.21
CA ALA A 507 19.92 1.07 25.19
C ALA A 507 20.10 2.57 24.84
N THR A 508 20.12 2.89 23.54
CA THR A 508 20.29 4.26 23.02
C THR A 508 18.99 4.89 22.54
N LEU A 509 18.11 4.10 21.92
CA LEU A 509 16.82 4.56 21.41
C LEU A 509 15.75 4.67 22.50
N GLY A 510 15.73 3.73 23.45
CA GLY A 510 14.69 3.66 24.46
C GLY A 510 14.52 4.97 25.26
N PRO A 511 15.59 5.61 25.75
CA PRO A 511 15.48 6.92 26.42
C PRO A 511 14.83 8.02 25.56
N LYS A 512 15.00 7.95 24.24
CA LYS A 512 14.48 8.94 23.27
C LYS A 512 13.06 8.63 22.81
N LEU A 513 12.65 7.35 22.85
CA LEU A 513 11.34 6.86 22.37
C LEU A 513 10.31 6.71 23.50
N ARG A 514 10.75 6.74 24.77
CA ARG A 514 9.88 6.51 25.92
C ARG A 514 8.64 7.42 25.90
N GLY A 515 7.46 6.79 25.93
CA GLY A 515 6.16 7.49 25.94
C GLY A 515 5.76 8.15 24.63
N LYS A 516 6.51 7.95 23.54
CA LYS A 516 6.26 8.58 22.24
C LYS A 516 5.55 7.65 21.24
N ILE A 517 5.31 6.38 21.56
CA ILE A 517 4.76 5.39 20.64
C ILE A 517 3.34 5.01 21.03
N ALA A 518 2.41 5.15 20.09
CA ALA A 518 1.06 4.63 20.17
C ALA A 518 0.76 3.80 18.92
N LEU A 519 0.27 2.56 19.10
CA LEU A 519 -0.10 1.65 18.03
C LEU A 519 -1.59 1.30 18.15
N ASN A 520 -2.32 1.31 17.04
CA ASN A 520 -3.70 0.84 16.98
C ASN A 520 -3.83 -0.14 15.82
N VAL A 521 -4.56 -1.24 15.99
CA VAL A 521 -4.82 -2.20 14.90
C VAL A 521 -6.07 -3.01 15.15
N GLY A 522 -6.84 -3.30 14.10
CA GLY A 522 -7.93 -4.25 14.15
C GLY A 522 -7.41 -5.70 14.24
N ARG A 523 -8.02 -6.54 15.11
CA ARG A 523 -7.62 -7.97 15.22
C ARG A 523 -7.98 -8.78 13.98
N SER A 524 -8.91 -8.28 13.18
CA SER A 524 -9.30 -8.87 11.89
C SER A 524 -8.70 -8.12 10.69
N ASP A 525 -7.57 -7.44 10.89
CA ASP A 525 -6.90 -6.69 9.81
C ASP A 525 -6.81 -7.56 8.54
N ASN A 526 -7.27 -7.01 7.42
CA ASN A 526 -7.44 -7.76 6.17
C ASN A 526 -6.10 -8.25 5.60
N PHE A 527 -5.02 -7.53 5.86
CA PHE A 527 -3.67 -7.82 5.37
C PHE A 527 -2.77 -8.47 6.43
N PHE A 528 -3.34 -8.93 7.55
CA PHE A 528 -2.64 -9.57 8.65
C PHE A 528 -1.62 -8.68 9.38
N LEU A 529 -1.75 -7.35 9.29
CA LEU A 529 -0.81 -6.41 9.88
C LEU A 529 -0.83 -6.44 11.42
N ASN A 530 -1.92 -6.91 12.01
CA ASN A 530 -2.02 -7.18 13.45
C ASN A 530 -0.93 -8.14 13.97
N ASP A 531 -0.42 -9.04 13.13
CA ASP A 531 0.56 -10.05 13.56
C ASP A 531 1.92 -9.40 13.87
N ALA A 532 2.35 -8.42 13.08
CA ALA A 532 3.56 -7.63 13.36
C ALA A 532 3.39 -6.75 14.61
N VAL A 533 2.18 -6.22 14.84
CA VAL A 533 1.88 -5.40 16.03
C VAL A 533 1.91 -6.25 17.31
N TYR A 534 1.47 -7.52 17.28
CA TYR A 534 1.61 -8.42 18.43
C TYR A 534 3.08 -8.63 18.82
N LEU A 535 3.96 -8.82 17.85
CA LEU A 535 5.41 -8.95 18.09
C LEU A 535 6.03 -7.66 18.63
N ALA A 536 5.58 -6.52 18.12
CA ALA A 536 5.98 -5.21 18.63
C ALA A 536 5.52 -5.00 20.08
N GLU A 537 4.27 -5.35 20.40
CA GLU A 537 3.72 -5.23 21.75
C GLU A 537 4.51 -6.09 22.76
N ASP A 538 4.81 -7.35 22.39
CA ASP A 538 5.61 -8.25 23.23
C ASP A 538 6.97 -7.63 23.59
N PHE A 539 7.64 -7.02 22.62
CA PHE A 539 8.88 -6.30 22.85
C PHE A 539 8.68 -5.07 23.76
N LEU A 540 7.71 -4.20 23.42
CA LEU A 540 7.48 -2.94 24.15
C LEU A 540 7.09 -3.18 25.61
N LYS A 541 6.29 -4.21 25.90
CA LYS A 541 5.95 -4.65 27.25
C LYS A 541 7.15 -5.26 27.98
N GLY A 542 8.03 -5.93 27.24
CA GLY A 542 9.25 -6.55 27.77
C GLY A 542 10.37 -5.57 28.07
N ALA A 543 10.37 -4.40 27.48
CA ALA A 543 11.42 -3.38 27.61
C ALA A 543 11.44 -2.80 29.04
N LYS A 544 12.61 -2.88 29.72
CA LYS A 544 12.75 -2.49 31.14
C LYS A 544 13.71 -1.34 31.38
N ASN A 545 14.70 -1.16 30.52
CA ASN A 545 15.78 -0.18 30.74
C ASN A 545 15.99 0.70 29.49
N PRO A 546 15.20 1.78 29.34
CA PRO A 546 14.04 2.15 30.15
C PRO A 546 12.78 1.35 29.76
N PRO A 547 11.67 1.40 30.54
CA PRO A 547 10.39 0.95 30.06
C PRO A 547 9.96 1.80 28.86
N ALA A 548 9.26 1.18 27.88
CA ALA A 548 8.86 1.87 26.66
C ALA A 548 7.77 2.93 26.92
N ASP A 549 6.91 2.70 27.92
CA ASP A 549 5.72 3.52 28.20
C ASP A 549 4.88 3.77 26.94
N ALA A 550 4.84 2.77 26.03
CA ALA A 550 4.07 2.78 24.79
C ALA A 550 2.63 2.34 25.04
N THR A 551 1.72 2.78 24.19
CA THR A 551 0.33 2.30 24.17
C THR A 551 0.09 1.44 22.94
N VAL A 552 -0.62 0.32 23.13
CA VAL A 552 -1.08 -0.54 22.03
C VAL A 552 -2.55 -0.84 22.26
N ASP A 553 -3.38 -0.57 21.27
CA ASP A 553 -4.83 -0.74 21.33
C ASP A 553 -5.35 -1.60 20.17
N TYR A 554 -6.38 -2.40 20.44
CA TYR A 554 -6.91 -3.39 19.49
C TYR A 554 -8.41 -3.28 19.32
N GLY A 555 -8.84 -3.15 18.08
CA GLY A 555 -10.23 -3.36 17.70
C GLY A 555 -10.57 -4.86 17.72
N ALA A 556 -11.62 -5.25 18.46
CA ALA A 556 -11.90 -6.65 18.78
C ALA A 556 -12.17 -7.54 17.54
N ARG A 557 -12.86 -7.00 16.55
CA ARG A 557 -13.18 -7.63 15.26
C ARG A 557 -13.02 -6.66 14.10
N ASP A 558 -12.39 -5.54 14.38
CA ASP A 558 -12.23 -4.50 13.39
C ASP A 558 -11.17 -4.90 12.37
N GLU A 559 -11.38 -4.43 11.17
CA GLU A 559 -10.61 -4.72 9.98
C GLU A 559 -9.47 -3.71 9.79
N HIS A 560 -8.90 -3.68 8.60
CA HIS A 560 -7.79 -2.81 8.24
C HIS A 560 -8.09 -1.33 8.52
N CYS A 561 -7.09 -0.61 8.99
CA CYS A 561 -7.12 0.80 9.38
C CYS A 561 -8.11 1.17 10.49
N TRP A 562 -8.40 0.22 11.39
CA TRP A 562 -9.04 0.60 12.64
C TRP A 562 -8.16 1.57 13.44
N SER A 563 -8.75 2.66 13.89
CA SER A 563 -8.04 3.84 14.38
C SER A 563 -8.22 4.12 15.87
N GLY A 564 -8.49 3.10 16.69
CA GLY A 564 -8.67 3.27 18.13
C GLY A 564 -10.06 3.77 18.53
N ASP A 565 -11.05 3.74 17.64
CA ASP A 565 -12.42 4.12 17.96
C ASP A 565 -13.25 2.91 18.37
N HIS A 566 -13.48 2.76 19.66
CA HIS A 566 -14.33 1.69 20.19
C HIS A 566 -15.84 2.00 20.13
N ALA A 567 -16.21 3.21 19.73
CA ALA A 567 -17.61 3.65 19.72
C ALA A 567 -18.26 3.50 18.34
N ASN A 568 -17.48 3.59 17.28
CA ASN A 568 -17.98 3.58 15.91
C ASN A 568 -17.41 2.42 15.11
N PRO A 569 -18.17 1.87 14.13
CA PRO A 569 -17.65 0.90 13.17
C PRO A 569 -16.45 1.47 12.39
N ASN A 570 -15.59 0.58 11.89
CA ASN A 570 -14.37 0.94 11.19
C ASN A 570 -14.61 1.92 10.02
N ALA A 571 -15.65 1.69 9.22
CA ALA A 571 -16.04 2.55 8.10
C ALA A 571 -16.31 4.01 8.49
N VAL A 572 -16.72 4.28 9.75
CA VAL A 572 -16.94 5.63 10.27
C VAL A 572 -15.72 6.16 10.99
N SER A 573 -15.07 5.31 11.78
CA SER A 573 -13.94 5.72 12.60
C SER A 573 -12.79 6.26 11.77
N ARG A 574 -12.59 5.71 10.58
CA ARG A 574 -11.58 6.15 9.61
C ARG A 574 -11.80 7.57 9.07
N LEU A 575 -13.05 8.05 9.05
CA LEU A 575 -13.39 9.41 8.64
C LEU A 575 -13.22 10.45 9.76
N THR A 576 -12.85 10.03 10.95
CA THR A 576 -12.73 10.90 12.14
C THR A 576 -11.35 10.81 12.79
N TYR A 577 -10.38 10.19 12.14
CA TYR A 577 -9.07 9.96 12.76
C TYR A 577 -8.24 11.24 12.90
N HIS A 578 -8.30 12.20 11.96
CA HIS A 578 -7.58 13.47 12.05
C HIS A 578 -7.86 14.21 13.37
N PRO A 579 -9.10 14.59 13.70
CA PRO A 579 -9.37 15.30 14.96
C PRO A 579 -8.99 14.47 16.19
N ARG A 580 -9.12 13.15 16.15
CA ARG A 580 -8.75 12.25 17.23
C ARG A 580 -7.25 12.29 17.52
N PHE A 581 -6.43 12.07 16.50
CA PHE A 581 -4.99 11.98 16.71
C PHE A 581 -4.34 13.33 16.95
N ILE A 582 -4.85 14.39 16.35
CA ILE A 582 -4.41 15.75 16.66
C ILE A 582 -4.66 16.07 18.15
N LYS A 583 -5.83 15.74 18.70
CA LYS A 583 -6.11 15.89 20.13
C LYS A 583 -5.22 15.02 21.01
N GLN A 584 -4.96 13.77 20.59
CA GLN A 584 -4.05 12.86 21.29
C GLN A 584 -2.63 13.42 21.35
N LEU A 585 -2.09 13.87 20.21
CA LEU A 585 -0.77 14.49 20.12
C LEU A 585 -0.71 15.80 20.91
N ALA A 586 -1.72 16.64 20.81
CA ALA A 586 -1.80 17.89 21.60
C ALA A 586 -1.78 17.61 23.11
N ALA A 587 -2.53 16.61 23.58
CA ALA A 587 -2.50 16.19 24.97
C ALA A 587 -1.13 15.64 25.41
N HIS A 588 -0.42 14.96 24.51
CA HIS A 588 0.95 14.49 24.74
C HIS A 588 1.92 15.67 24.85
N TRP A 589 1.88 16.63 23.92
CA TRP A 589 2.76 17.80 23.94
C TRP A 589 2.57 18.68 25.18
N LEU A 590 1.35 18.85 25.65
CA LEU A 590 1.08 19.57 26.91
C LEU A 590 1.77 18.96 28.12
N LYS A 591 2.07 17.65 28.08
CA LYS A 591 2.77 16.95 29.15
C LYS A 591 4.28 16.91 28.97
N THR A 592 4.76 16.85 27.71
CA THR A 592 6.14 16.51 27.40
C THR A 592 6.96 17.64 26.77
N ALA A 593 6.32 18.59 26.08
CA ALA A 593 7.01 19.70 25.45
C ALA A 593 7.51 20.69 26.52
N LYS A 594 8.83 20.94 26.52
CA LYS A 594 9.46 21.92 27.41
C LYS A 594 9.29 23.34 26.81
N GLY A 595 9.13 24.35 27.66
CA GLY A 595 9.02 25.74 27.27
C GLY A 595 7.57 26.24 27.16
N ASP A 596 7.30 27.27 26.34
CA ASP A 596 5.96 27.79 26.16
C ASP A 596 5.04 26.77 25.48
N THR A 597 4.04 26.32 26.21
CA THR A 597 3.00 25.40 25.73
C THR A 597 1.63 26.09 25.63
N THR A 598 1.58 27.42 25.75
CA THR A 598 0.32 28.17 25.89
C THR A 598 0.05 29.17 24.77
N SER A 599 1.06 29.60 23.99
CA SER A 599 0.89 30.61 22.94
C SER A 599 -0.12 30.21 21.84
N TRP A 600 -0.35 28.91 21.64
CA TRP A 600 -1.30 28.34 20.70
C TRP A 600 -2.66 27.93 21.32
N ARG A 601 -2.96 28.41 22.52
CA ARG A 601 -4.19 28.05 23.29
C ARG A 601 -5.14 29.23 23.45
N TYR A 602 -5.16 30.14 22.53
CA TYR A 602 -6.09 31.27 22.50
C TYR A 602 -7.48 30.88 22.04
#